data_488ad34ec44e3dfc2d8cb2eac737abab
#
_entry.id   488ad34ec44e3dfc2d8cb2eac737abab
#
_cell.length_a   1.000
_cell.length_b   1.000
_cell.length_c   1.000
_cell.angle_alpha   90.00
_cell.angle_beta   90.00
_cell.angle_gamma   90.00
#
_symmetry.space_group_name_H-M   'P 1'
#
loop_
_entity.id
_entity.type
_entity.pdbx_description
1 polymer ?
#
loop_
_entity_poly.entity_id
_entity_poly.type
_entity_poly.pdbx_seq_one_letter_code
_entity_poly.pdbx_strand_id
1 'polypeptide(L)'
;TFLTNVVTQVQGKAGAAGVAGIIGIVIALWSTSSYVAAFMRASNAIYDVDEGRPIWKTGPVRLLTTVALVVMLVIAAAIVVLTGPIANQVGTAFGIGHAAVLIWDIAKWPVLLIIVSVMFSLLYKASPNVRQPAFRWVSAGGILAVIIWLIASGLFAVYVSFSGSYNKTYGSLAT
;
A
#
# COMPACT_ATOMS: atom_id res chain seq x y z
N THR A 1 10.48 -32.55 -15.62
CA THR A 1 11.33 -31.41 -15.21
C THR A 1 10.80 -30.81 -13.92
N PHE A 2 11.67 -30.24 -13.07
CA PHE A 2 11.31 -29.70 -11.73
C PHE A 2 10.07 -28.77 -11.74
N LEU A 3 10.01 -27.87 -12.70
CA LEU A 3 8.88 -26.93 -12.86
C LEU A 3 7.56 -27.63 -13.18
N THR A 4 7.56 -28.66 -14.03
CA THR A 4 6.34 -29.42 -14.33
C THR A 4 5.83 -30.20 -13.11
N ASN A 5 6.74 -30.72 -12.29
CA ASN A 5 6.36 -31.45 -11.07
C ASN A 5 5.80 -30.49 -10.01
N VAL A 6 6.35 -29.26 -9.89
CA VAL A 6 5.83 -28.21 -9.00
C VAL A 6 4.43 -27.77 -9.45
N VAL A 7 4.24 -27.53 -10.75
CA VAL A 7 2.94 -27.12 -11.31
C VAL A 7 1.87 -28.22 -11.11
N THR A 8 2.21 -29.49 -11.37
CA THR A 8 1.27 -30.60 -11.17
C THR A 8 0.96 -30.86 -9.70
N GLN A 9 1.93 -30.68 -8.80
CA GLN A 9 1.67 -30.76 -7.35
C GLN A 9 0.76 -29.62 -6.84
N VAL A 10 0.92 -28.41 -7.38
CA VAL A 10 0.05 -27.27 -7.04
C VAL A 10 -1.36 -27.46 -7.60
N GLN A 11 -1.48 -27.97 -8.84
CA GLN A 11 -2.78 -28.26 -9.45
C GLN A 11 -3.53 -29.39 -8.74
N GLY A 12 -2.83 -30.45 -8.32
CA GLY A 12 -3.44 -31.56 -7.57
C GLY A 12 -3.91 -31.21 -6.15
N LYS A 13 -3.48 -30.06 -5.61
CA LYS A 13 -3.85 -29.55 -4.28
C LYS A 13 -4.57 -28.19 -4.35
N ALA A 14 -5.17 -27.85 -5.49
CA ALA A 14 -5.80 -26.55 -5.73
C ALA A 14 -6.79 -26.14 -4.62
N GLY A 15 -7.57 -27.07 -4.10
CA GLY A 15 -8.48 -26.83 -2.97
C GLY A 15 -7.74 -26.47 -1.66
N ALA A 16 -6.70 -27.24 -1.32
CA ALA A 16 -5.92 -26.99 -0.11
C ALA A 16 -5.08 -25.69 -0.22
N ALA A 17 -4.54 -25.40 -1.41
CA ALA A 17 -3.83 -24.15 -1.68
C ALA A 17 -4.76 -22.93 -1.58
N GLY A 18 -6.00 -23.06 -2.08
CA GLY A 18 -7.01 -22.00 -1.94
C GLY A 18 -7.36 -21.70 -0.49
N VAL A 19 -7.60 -22.73 0.32
CA VAL A 19 -7.89 -22.59 1.76
C VAL A 19 -6.69 -21.98 2.49
N ALA A 20 -5.48 -22.45 2.24
CA ALA A 20 -4.27 -21.90 2.84
C ALA A 20 -4.04 -20.43 2.44
N GLY A 21 -4.35 -20.06 1.19
CA GLY A 21 -4.31 -18.68 0.71
C GLY A 21 -5.29 -17.78 1.45
N ILE A 22 -6.54 -18.21 1.62
CA ILE A 22 -7.56 -17.46 2.36
C ILE A 22 -7.13 -17.26 3.81
N ILE A 23 -6.68 -18.33 4.47
CA ILE A 23 -6.19 -18.25 5.86
C ILE A 23 -5.00 -17.29 5.94
N GLY A 24 -4.05 -17.36 5.01
CA GLY A 24 -2.92 -16.45 4.93
C GLY A 24 -3.34 -14.99 4.80
N ILE A 25 -4.31 -14.69 3.94
CA ILE A 25 -4.86 -13.34 3.78
C ILE A 25 -5.53 -12.86 5.07
N VAL A 26 -6.32 -13.70 5.72
CA VAL A 26 -7.00 -13.34 6.99
C VAL A 26 -5.97 -13.04 8.08
N ILE A 27 -4.94 -13.86 8.24
CA ILE A 27 -3.86 -13.64 9.19
C ILE A 27 -3.09 -12.36 8.86
N ALA A 28 -2.78 -12.13 7.60
CA ALA A 28 -2.08 -10.94 7.15
C ALA A 28 -2.90 -9.66 7.43
N LEU A 29 -4.19 -9.65 7.12
CA LEU A 29 -5.09 -8.53 7.41
C LEU A 29 -5.23 -8.30 8.91
N TRP A 30 -5.32 -9.37 9.72
CA TRP A 30 -5.37 -9.27 11.16
C TRP A 30 -4.09 -8.64 11.72
N SER A 31 -2.93 -9.13 11.30
CA SER A 31 -1.62 -8.59 11.70
C SER A 31 -1.46 -7.13 11.27
N THR A 32 -1.78 -6.81 10.02
CA THR A 32 -1.71 -5.44 9.50
C THR A 32 -2.66 -4.50 10.24
N SER A 33 -3.85 -4.98 10.64
CA SER A 33 -4.80 -4.18 11.41
C SER A 33 -4.24 -3.72 12.76
N SER A 34 -3.24 -4.42 13.30
CA SER A 34 -2.58 -4.05 14.57
C SER A 34 -1.81 -2.73 14.44
N TYR A 35 -1.25 -2.42 13.28
CA TYR A 35 -0.62 -1.13 13.00
C TYR A 35 -1.64 0.01 12.97
N VAL A 36 -2.81 -0.22 12.35
CA VAL A 36 -3.91 0.75 12.39
C VAL A 36 -4.38 0.97 13.81
N ALA A 37 -4.51 -0.09 14.63
CA ALA A 37 -4.85 0.04 16.05
C ALA A 37 -3.81 0.82 16.84
N ALA A 38 -2.51 0.63 16.56
CA ALA A 38 -1.45 1.42 17.18
C ALA A 38 -1.53 2.89 16.79
N PHE A 39 -1.81 3.16 15.52
CA PHE A 39 -2.01 4.52 15.02
C PHE A 39 -3.24 5.20 15.65
N MET A 40 -4.35 4.47 15.84
CA MET A 40 -5.54 4.95 16.56
C MET A 40 -5.20 5.36 18.00
N ARG A 41 -4.44 4.51 18.72
CA ARG A 41 -4.00 4.85 20.09
C ARG A 41 -3.10 6.08 20.13
N ALA A 42 -2.13 6.16 19.22
CA ALA A 42 -1.25 7.32 19.11
C ALA A 42 -2.03 8.60 18.77
N SER A 43 -3.00 8.50 17.86
CA SER A 43 -3.88 9.63 17.50
C SER A 43 -4.71 10.10 18.69
N ASN A 44 -5.33 9.18 19.43
CA ASN A 44 -6.09 9.51 20.62
C ASN A 44 -5.21 10.19 21.69
N ALA A 45 -3.99 9.71 21.89
CA ALA A 45 -3.03 10.34 22.81
C ALA A 45 -2.63 11.76 22.39
N ILE A 46 -2.46 12.02 21.09
CA ILE A 46 -2.17 13.35 20.57
C ILE A 46 -3.34 14.33 20.81
N TYR A 47 -4.58 13.84 20.72
CA TYR A 47 -5.77 14.64 20.97
C TYR A 47 -6.19 14.67 22.45
N ASP A 48 -5.42 14.04 23.33
CA ASP A 48 -5.71 13.91 24.77
C ASP A 48 -7.13 13.39 25.05
N VAL A 49 -7.51 12.33 24.31
CA VAL A 49 -8.82 11.69 24.43
C VAL A 49 -8.69 10.17 24.63
N ASP A 50 -9.57 9.63 25.48
CA ASP A 50 -9.67 8.19 25.65
C ASP A 50 -10.43 7.53 24.50
N GLU A 51 -10.18 6.22 24.28
CA GLU A 51 -10.93 5.42 23.33
C GLU A 51 -12.31 5.08 23.92
N GLY A 52 -13.23 6.03 23.81
CA GLY A 52 -14.61 5.87 24.28
C GLY A 52 -15.50 5.06 23.35
N ARG A 53 -15.01 4.62 22.19
CA ARG A 53 -15.78 3.77 21.26
C ARG A 53 -15.82 2.34 21.77
N PRO A 54 -16.99 1.70 21.84
CA PRO A 54 -17.09 0.30 22.20
C PRO A 54 -16.39 -0.59 21.16
N ILE A 55 -15.89 -1.75 21.58
CA ILE A 55 -15.09 -2.68 20.78
C ILE A 55 -15.77 -3.04 19.45
N TRP A 56 -17.11 -3.20 19.46
CA TRP A 56 -17.87 -3.51 18.24
C TRP A 56 -17.93 -2.36 17.22
N LYS A 57 -17.56 -1.12 17.59
CA LYS A 57 -17.38 0.00 16.65
C LYS A 57 -15.92 0.16 16.25
N THR A 58 -15.00 0.05 17.21
CA THR A 58 -13.56 0.19 16.98
C THR A 58 -13.03 -0.93 16.09
N GLY A 59 -13.47 -2.18 16.31
CA GLY A 59 -13.08 -3.35 15.51
C GLY A 59 -13.39 -3.19 14.02
N PRO A 60 -14.65 -2.97 13.63
CA PRO A 60 -15.00 -2.73 12.23
C PRO A 60 -14.30 -1.52 11.60
N VAL A 61 -14.22 -0.39 12.30
CA VAL A 61 -13.51 0.81 11.78
C VAL A 61 -12.05 0.48 11.51
N ARG A 62 -11.37 -0.20 12.44
CA ARG A 62 -9.99 -0.66 12.28
C ARG A 62 -9.83 -1.55 11.05
N LEU A 63 -10.70 -2.57 10.93
CA LEU A 63 -10.62 -3.54 9.83
C LEU A 63 -10.93 -2.87 8.48
N LEU A 64 -11.99 -2.08 8.38
CA LEU A 64 -12.35 -1.35 7.16
C LEU A 64 -11.24 -0.39 6.72
N THR A 65 -10.66 0.36 7.67
CA THR A 65 -9.51 1.23 7.38
C THR A 65 -8.32 0.41 6.87
N THR A 66 -8.01 -0.73 7.51
CA THR A 66 -6.93 -1.62 7.06
C THR A 66 -7.18 -2.12 5.65
N VAL A 67 -8.37 -2.64 5.35
CA VAL A 67 -8.72 -3.15 4.02
C VAL A 67 -8.63 -2.03 2.98
N ALA A 68 -9.16 -0.84 3.27
CA ALA A 68 -9.09 0.29 2.36
C ALA A 68 -7.64 0.68 2.06
N LEU A 69 -6.78 0.75 3.08
CA LEU A 69 -5.35 1.05 2.90
C LEU A 69 -4.62 -0.03 2.09
N VAL A 70 -4.89 -1.31 2.37
CA VAL A 70 -4.29 -2.43 1.61
C VAL A 70 -4.73 -2.38 0.15
N VAL A 71 -6.01 -2.16 -0.14
CA VAL A 71 -6.52 -2.03 -1.52
C VAL A 71 -5.84 -0.85 -2.23
N MET A 72 -5.77 0.31 -1.59
CA MET A 72 -5.08 1.48 -2.16
C MET A 72 -3.59 1.23 -2.40
N LEU A 73 -2.93 0.51 -1.49
CA LEU A 73 -1.52 0.12 -1.64
C LEU A 73 -1.34 -0.84 -2.83
N VAL A 74 -2.23 -1.82 -3.00
CA VAL A 74 -2.21 -2.74 -4.16
C VAL A 74 -2.42 -1.98 -5.47
N ILE A 75 -3.35 -1.01 -5.50
CA ILE A 75 -3.56 -0.15 -6.67
C ILE A 75 -2.30 0.68 -6.96
N ALA A 76 -1.70 1.29 -5.93
CA ALA A 76 -0.47 2.05 -6.09
C ALA A 76 0.68 1.17 -6.61
N ALA A 77 0.84 -0.04 -6.07
CA ALA A 77 1.83 -1.00 -6.54
C ALA A 77 1.58 -1.41 -8.00
N ALA A 78 0.33 -1.66 -8.39
CA ALA A 78 -0.04 -1.96 -9.78
C ALA A 78 0.32 -0.80 -10.72
N ILE A 79 0.06 0.45 -10.32
CA ILE A 79 0.43 1.66 -11.09
C ILE A 79 1.96 1.74 -11.27
N VAL A 80 2.74 1.44 -10.21
CA VAL A 80 4.20 1.43 -10.28
C VAL A 80 4.71 0.33 -11.21
N VAL A 81 4.14 -0.87 -11.12
CA VAL A 81 4.54 -2.02 -11.96
C VAL A 81 4.21 -1.78 -13.44
N LEU A 82 3.10 -1.09 -13.75
CA LEU A 82 2.71 -0.72 -15.12
C LEU A 82 3.60 0.42 -15.66
N THR A 83 4.89 0.16 -15.78
CA THR A 83 5.91 1.12 -16.23
C THR A 83 6.76 0.54 -17.33
N GLY A 84 7.39 1.39 -18.14
CA GLY A 84 8.40 1.04 -19.12
C GLY A 84 7.98 -0.11 -20.06
N PRO A 85 8.73 -1.24 -20.10
CA PRO A 85 8.46 -2.33 -21.01
C PRO A 85 7.06 -2.94 -20.86
N ILE A 86 6.55 -3.04 -19.62
CA ILE A 86 5.21 -3.60 -19.34
C ILE A 86 4.13 -2.65 -19.86
N ALA A 87 4.26 -1.35 -19.63
CA ALA A 87 3.32 -0.35 -20.16
C ALA A 87 3.29 -0.36 -21.69
N ASN A 88 4.45 -0.52 -22.35
CA ASN A 88 4.53 -0.64 -23.80
C ASN A 88 3.87 -1.93 -24.32
N GLN A 89 4.09 -3.08 -23.68
CA GLN A 89 3.45 -4.35 -24.08
C GLN A 89 1.93 -4.29 -23.92
N VAL A 90 1.45 -3.75 -22.80
CA VAL A 90 0.02 -3.53 -22.58
C VAL A 90 -0.54 -2.54 -23.59
N GLY A 91 0.17 -1.42 -23.82
CA GLY A 91 -0.23 -0.41 -24.80
C GLY A 91 -0.38 -0.98 -26.20
N THR A 92 0.59 -1.79 -26.67
CA THR A 92 0.51 -2.44 -27.98
C THR A 92 -0.61 -3.48 -28.06
N ALA A 93 -0.82 -4.27 -27.00
CA ALA A 93 -1.90 -5.26 -26.94
C ALA A 93 -3.31 -4.61 -27.05
N PHE A 94 -3.49 -3.41 -26.51
CA PHE A 94 -4.74 -2.66 -26.56
C PHE A 94 -4.79 -1.63 -27.71
N GLY A 95 -3.79 -1.58 -28.60
CA GLY A 95 -3.74 -0.59 -29.69
C GLY A 95 -3.52 0.85 -29.23
N ILE A 96 -2.99 1.05 -28.02
CA ILE A 96 -2.71 2.36 -27.43
C ILE A 96 -1.38 2.86 -28.01
N GLY A 97 -1.40 4.03 -28.65
CA GLY A 97 -0.22 4.63 -29.27
C GLY A 97 0.88 4.98 -28.25
N HIS A 98 2.12 5.03 -28.70
CA HIS A 98 3.30 5.35 -27.89
C HIS A 98 3.18 6.68 -27.10
N ALA A 99 2.50 7.68 -27.67
CA ALA A 99 2.24 8.95 -26.99
C ALA A 99 1.43 8.78 -25.70
N ALA A 100 0.45 7.87 -25.68
CA ALA A 100 -0.35 7.60 -24.48
C ALA A 100 0.46 6.90 -23.38
N VAL A 101 1.44 6.06 -23.73
CA VAL A 101 2.36 5.44 -22.78
C VAL A 101 3.27 6.51 -22.14
N LEU A 102 3.76 7.47 -22.93
CA LEU A 102 4.54 8.61 -22.39
C LEU A 102 3.70 9.47 -21.43
N ILE A 103 2.45 9.77 -21.80
CA ILE A 103 1.53 10.50 -20.90
C ILE A 103 1.31 9.72 -19.61
N TRP A 104 1.12 8.42 -19.70
CA TRP A 104 0.98 7.55 -18.52
C TRP A 104 2.21 7.60 -17.61
N ASP A 105 3.41 7.53 -18.19
CA ASP A 105 4.67 7.53 -17.44
C ASP A 105 4.88 8.83 -16.64
N ILE A 106 4.31 9.94 -17.09
CA ILE A 106 4.32 11.21 -16.36
C ILE A 106 3.14 11.28 -15.39
N ALA A 107 1.93 10.95 -15.84
CA ALA A 107 0.69 11.10 -15.07
C ALA A 107 0.62 10.18 -13.84
N LYS A 108 1.27 9.01 -13.86
CA LYS A 108 1.28 8.09 -12.72
C LYS A 108 1.84 8.73 -11.43
N TRP A 109 2.83 9.63 -11.53
CA TRP A 109 3.44 10.25 -10.36
C TRP A 109 2.48 11.14 -9.56
N PRO A 110 1.80 12.12 -10.17
CA PRO A 110 0.77 12.86 -9.44
C PRO A 110 -0.39 11.98 -8.97
N VAL A 111 -0.77 10.93 -9.73
CA VAL A 111 -1.80 9.98 -9.29
C VAL A 111 -1.35 9.24 -8.03
N LEU A 112 -0.11 8.75 -7.98
CA LEU A 112 0.45 8.10 -6.79
C LEU A 112 0.48 9.05 -5.59
N LEU A 113 0.88 10.30 -5.78
CA LEU A 113 0.86 11.31 -4.71
C LEU A 113 -0.55 11.55 -4.17
N ILE A 114 -1.56 11.59 -5.04
CA ILE A 114 -2.96 11.70 -4.63
C ILE A 114 -3.38 10.46 -3.82
N ILE A 115 -3.07 9.25 -4.30
CA ILE A 115 -3.40 8.01 -3.58
C ILE A 115 -2.78 8.02 -2.18
N VAL A 116 -1.49 8.33 -2.07
CA VAL A 116 -0.80 8.40 -0.76
C VAL A 116 -1.39 9.49 0.14
N SER A 117 -1.72 10.65 -0.42
CA SER A 117 -2.39 11.73 0.33
C SER A 117 -3.76 11.30 0.86
N VAL A 118 -4.54 10.57 0.06
CA VAL A 118 -5.84 10.01 0.48
C VAL A 118 -5.66 8.95 1.57
N MET A 119 -4.64 8.10 1.46
CA MET A 119 -4.32 7.10 2.49
C MET A 119 -4.02 7.76 3.85
N PHE A 120 -3.18 8.79 3.87
CA PHE A 120 -2.93 9.56 5.10
C PHE A 120 -4.18 10.28 5.60
N SER A 121 -4.96 10.89 4.71
CA SER A 121 -6.21 11.55 5.07
C SER A 121 -7.22 10.57 5.68
N LEU A 122 -7.30 9.35 5.15
CA LEU A 122 -8.13 8.29 5.70
C LEU A 122 -7.67 7.87 7.09
N LEU A 123 -6.35 7.67 7.28
CA LEU A 123 -5.77 7.35 8.58
C LEU A 123 -6.07 8.44 9.62
N TYR A 124 -5.81 9.70 9.29
CA TYR A 124 -6.06 10.81 10.20
C TYR A 124 -7.54 11.02 10.51
N LYS A 125 -8.43 10.69 9.57
CA LYS A 125 -9.87 10.80 9.77
C LYS A 125 -10.45 9.65 10.59
N ALA A 126 -10.03 8.42 10.33
CA ALA A 126 -10.60 7.23 10.94
C ALA A 126 -10.04 6.95 12.35
N SER A 127 -8.81 7.42 12.63
CA SER A 127 -8.08 7.01 13.82
C SER A 127 -8.56 7.67 15.11
N PRO A 128 -8.60 9.00 15.28
CA PRO A 128 -8.93 9.60 16.56
C PRO A 128 -10.42 9.51 16.89
N ASN A 129 -10.73 9.36 18.18
CA ASN A 129 -12.10 9.36 18.69
C ASN A 129 -12.58 10.82 18.97
N VAL A 130 -12.47 11.68 17.97
CA VAL A 130 -12.91 13.07 18.06
C VAL A 130 -13.86 13.42 16.92
N ARG A 131 -14.78 14.38 17.15
CA ARG A 131 -15.58 14.94 16.07
C ARG A 131 -14.71 15.80 15.18
N GLN A 132 -14.41 15.27 14.00
CA GLN A 132 -13.62 16.01 13.01
C GLN A 132 -14.53 16.72 11.99
N PRO A 133 -14.05 17.84 11.39
CA PRO A 133 -14.74 18.50 10.30
C PRO A 133 -14.92 17.53 9.11
N ALA A 134 -15.71 17.92 8.11
CA ALA A 134 -16.00 17.12 6.93
C ALA A 134 -14.72 16.55 6.30
N PHE A 135 -14.81 15.33 5.77
CA PHE A 135 -13.70 14.66 5.10
C PHE A 135 -13.18 15.52 3.94
N ARG A 136 -11.90 15.81 3.98
CA ARG A 136 -11.17 16.43 2.87
C ARG A 136 -10.29 15.37 2.23
N TRP A 137 -10.43 15.16 0.93
CA TRP A 137 -9.63 14.22 0.14
C TRP A 137 -8.13 14.47 0.29
N VAL A 138 -7.79 15.74 0.47
CA VAL A 138 -6.43 16.19 0.75
C VAL A 138 -6.50 17.09 1.99
N SER A 139 -5.97 16.61 3.10
CA SER A 139 -5.85 17.38 4.34
C SER A 139 -4.47 18.04 4.43
N ALA A 140 -4.35 19.16 5.16
CA ALA A 140 -3.04 19.78 5.40
C ALA A 140 -2.06 18.81 6.07
N GLY A 141 -2.53 17.99 7.03
CA GLY A 141 -1.73 16.93 7.64
C GLY A 141 -1.31 15.85 6.66
N GLY A 142 -2.20 15.45 5.71
CA GLY A 142 -1.88 14.51 4.66
C GLY A 142 -0.79 15.04 3.72
N ILE A 143 -0.86 16.30 3.30
CA ILE A 143 0.19 16.92 2.48
C ILE A 143 1.53 16.93 3.22
N LEU A 144 1.54 17.36 4.48
CA LEU A 144 2.77 17.40 5.28
C LEU A 144 3.37 15.99 5.45
N ALA A 145 2.53 14.99 5.72
CA ALA A 145 2.98 13.60 5.82
C ALA A 145 3.60 13.11 4.51
N VAL A 146 3.00 13.43 3.36
CA VAL A 146 3.55 13.08 2.04
C VAL A 146 4.89 13.77 1.80
N ILE A 147 5.03 15.05 2.14
CA ILE A 147 6.29 15.79 2.00
C ILE A 147 7.38 15.13 2.85
N ILE A 148 7.10 14.85 4.12
CA ILE A 148 8.04 14.19 5.03
C ILE A 148 8.42 12.80 4.48
N TRP A 149 7.44 12.04 4.01
CA TRP A 149 7.67 10.72 3.42
C TRP A 149 8.54 10.80 2.16
N LEU A 150 8.32 11.76 1.27
CA LEU A 150 9.15 11.95 0.08
C LEU A 150 10.59 12.32 0.44
N ILE A 151 10.78 13.22 1.41
CA ILE A 151 12.12 13.59 1.88
C ILE A 151 12.82 12.37 2.48
N ALA A 152 12.16 11.63 3.37
CA ALA A 152 12.71 10.44 4.00
C ALA A 152 13.05 9.36 2.96
N SER A 153 12.17 9.13 1.99
CA SER A 153 12.39 8.17 0.90
C SER A 153 13.55 8.59 -0.01
N GLY A 154 13.66 9.88 -0.31
CA GLY A 154 14.77 10.42 -1.08
C GLY A 154 16.11 10.27 -0.36
N LEU A 155 16.17 10.60 0.93
CA LEU A 155 17.35 10.41 1.77
C LEU A 155 17.74 8.93 1.86
N PHE A 156 16.74 8.04 2.01
CA PHE A 156 16.98 6.61 2.02
C PHE A 156 17.51 6.10 0.67
N ALA A 157 16.97 6.56 -0.45
CA ALA A 157 17.47 6.22 -1.78
C ALA A 157 18.92 6.66 -1.98
N VAL A 158 19.26 7.86 -1.54
CA VAL A 158 20.64 8.38 -1.54
C VAL A 158 21.54 7.48 -0.67
N TYR A 159 21.11 7.16 0.55
CA TYR A 159 21.86 6.26 1.43
C TYR A 159 22.12 4.89 0.77
N VAL A 160 21.09 4.28 0.17
CA VAL A 160 21.21 2.98 -0.50
C VAL A 160 22.17 3.06 -1.69
N SER A 161 22.16 4.15 -2.48
CA SER A 161 23.03 4.33 -3.63
C SER A 161 24.51 4.39 -3.25
N PHE A 162 24.84 4.89 -2.07
CA PHE A 162 26.20 4.92 -1.53
C PHE A 162 26.56 3.66 -0.72
N SER A 163 25.59 2.85 -0.32
CA SER A 163 25.79 1.65 0.48
C SER A 163 26.03 0.42 -0.40
N GLY A 164 27.29 0.19 -0.80
CA GLY A 164 27.67 -0.99 -1.58
C GLY A 164 27.31 -2.34 -0.94
N SER A 165 27.10 -2.38 0.40
CA SER A 165 26.65 -3.57 1.13
C SER A 165 25.18 -3.92 0.89
N TYR A 166 24.33 -2.93 0.67
CA TYR A 166 22.90 -3.15 0.42
C TYR A 166 22.66 -3.90 -0.89
N ASN A 167 23.41 -3.52 -1.92
CA ASN A 167 23.34 -4.16 -3.24
C ASN A 167 23.85 -5.61 -3.23
N LYS A 168 24.82 -5.94 -2.36
CA LYS A 168 25.33 -7.32 -2.20
C LYS A 168 24.33 -8.23 -1.50
N THR A 169 23.54 -7.70 -0.57
CA THR A 169 22.60 -8.49 0.24
C THR A 169 21.24 -8.66 -0.45
N TYR A 170 20.77 -7.64 -1.13
CA TYR A 170 19.41 -7.61 -1.70
C TYR A 170 19.38 -7.57 -3.24
N GLY A 171 20.48 -7.25 -3.91
CA GLY A 171 20.54 -7.19 -5.37
C GLY A 171 20.28 -8.53 -6.06
N SER A 172 20.63 -9.65 -5.42
CA SER A 172 20.33 -10.99 -5.91
C SER A 172 18.84 -11.39 -5.82
N LEU A 173 18.01 -10.61 -5.11
CA LEU A 173 16.56 -10.80 -5.02
C LEU A 173 15.80 -9.92 -6.02
N ALA A 174 16.48 -8.98 -6.66
CA ALA A 174 15.90 -8.01 -7.59
C ALA A 174 16.15 -8.35 -9.08
N THR A 175 16.91 -9.41 -9.36
CA THR A 175 17.17 -9.98 -10.70
C THR A 175 16.42 -11.29 -10.87
#